data_7e14ecfb20fd62fd8919520763ea97ac
#
_entry.id   7e14ecfb20fd62fd8919520763ea97ac
#
_cell.length_a   1.000
_cell.length_b   1.000
_cell.length_c   1.000
_cell.angle_alpha   90.00
_cell.angle_beta   90.00
_cell.angle_gamma   90.00
#
_symmetry.space_group_name_H-M   'P 1'
#
loop_
_entity.id
_entity.type
_entity.pdbx_description
1 polymer ?
#
loop_
_entity_poly.entity_id
_entity_poly.type
_entity_poly.pdbx_seq_one_letter_code
_entity_poly.pdbx_strand_id
1 'polypeptide(L)'
;MGTSYQKGWVEVRGKKWYGFYRRTILDPETNTPKAVKMPVILGLKSAMSKFQAREKLAQEITRTSGQVTEDGVVKNGTVTFGWFARNRYLPLKEADWREETAKVKKLIITADLIVPFEDVRLERFDKYILQNQLNQLAKTHSKDRVLQIRSYMRAIFAEAVDQDYLPKDPARLVKVPANLREVDKTILTWDQLRAALDRLLEKSLRDWLLLMLDMSNALRPGEVVALRWRSLLEEPLLLDIKETYYKGKIRPYGKTKRSTSEVPICEDLVKKLVEWREHLKTKRKDVSPAAFIFGGRFAGPLDPSNFRKRVLHKLAEELEFPKLTFQVIRRTIATLAQKLGSSKDVQGFMRHETTDTTENVYMQVLLPGVRTTLDAIHAQLSKGTEVPTAPEPPMPPNGSTRTGNSTEKRDGVDMVGAIPDNLTGQIAAATAKPVRGVVLEFAPKVPTTRRKEVLLNA
;
A
#
# COMPACT_ATOMS: atom_id res chain seq x y z
N MET A 1 19.85 -20.62 15.30
CA MET A 1 19.25 -19.50 16.06
C MET A 1 17.91 -19.96 16.59
N GLY A 2 17.71 -19.85 17.92
CA GLY A 2 16.69 -20.56 18.64
C GLY A 2 15.27 -20.32 18.17
N THR A 3 14.62 -21.41 17.87
CA THR A 3 13.18 -21.53 17.76
C THR A 3 12.56 -21.05 19.07
N SER A 4 11.74 -20.00 19.00
CA SER A 4 10.92 -19.55 20.12
C SER A 4 9.85 -20.60 20.38
N TYR A 5 10.24 -21.70 21.00
CA TYR A 5 9.30 -22.67 21.55
C TYR A 5 8.48 -21.99 22.65
N GLN A 6 7.20 -22.24 22.68
CA GLN A 6 6.34 -21.90 23.80
C GLN A 6 6.97 -22.46 25.08
N LYS A 7 7.61 -21.60 25.88
CA LYS A 7 8.22 -22.01 27.12
C LYS A 7 7.12 -22.23 28.15
N GLY A 8 6.80 -23.47 28.42
CA GLY A 8 5.99 -23.82 29.58
C GLY A 8 6.74 -23.48 30.87
N TRP A 9 6.05 -23.55 32.01
CA TRP A 9 6.67 -23.38 33.32
C TRP A 9 6.38 -24.59 34.23
N VAL A 10 7.24 -24.82 35.19
CA VAL A 10 7.10 -25.92 36.16
C VAL A 10 6.88 -25.35 37.56
N GLU A 11 5.99 -25.97 38.30
CA GLU A 11 5.60 -25.62 39.66
C GLU A 11 5.49 -26.87 40.52
N VAL A 12 5.84 -26.77 41.79
CA VAL A 12 5.64 -27.85 42.75
C VAL A 12 4.28 -27.71 43.42
N ARG A 13 3.47 -28.75 43.36
CA ARG A 13 2.21 -28.83 44.08
C ARG A 13 2.23 -30.11 44.94
N GLY A 14 2.30 -29.90 46.24
CA GLY A 14 2.50 -31.01 47.18
C GLY A 14 3.83 -31.74 46.96
N LYS A 15 3.79 -33.06 46.76
CA LYS A 15 4.96 -33.90 46.53
C LYS A 15 5.31 -34.11 45.05
N LYS A 16 4.65 -33.38 44.11
CA LYS A 16 4.78 -33.60 42.66
C LYS A 16 5.17 -32.33 41.91
N TRP A 17 5.94 -32.50 40.82
CA TRP A 17 6.16 -31.50 39.81
C TRP A 17 4.99 -31.48 38.84
N TYR A 18 4.46 -30.27 38.59
CA TYR A 18 3.48 -29.98 37.56
C TYR A 18 4.12 -29.08 36.50
N GLY A 19 3.91 -29.44 35.24
CA GLY A 19 4.20 -28.61 34.11
C GLY A 19 2.94 -27.92 33.63
N PHE A 20 3.07 -26.69 33.18
CA PHE A 20 1.99 -25.93 32.56
C PHE A 20 2.47 -25.36 31.23
N TYR A 21 1.67 -25.54 30.21
CA TYR A 21 1.88 -24.92 28.93
C TYR A 21 0.53 -24.43 28.36
N ARG A 22 0.56 -23.55 27.40
CA ARG A 22 -0.65 -23.11 26.72
C ARG A 22 -0.82 -23.91 25.44
N ARG A 23 -2.04 -24.34 25.16
CA ARG A 23 -2.41 -25.02 23.94
C ARG A 23 -3.57 -24.25 23.31
N THR A 24 -3.48 -23.95 22.03
CA THR A 24 -4.59 -23.37 21.28
C THR A 24 -5.50 -24.50 20.83
N ILE A 25 -6.74 -24.47 21.27
CA ILE A 25 -7.80 -25.38 20.82
C ILE A 25 -8.90 -24.58 20.13
N LEU A 26 -9.67 -25.20 19.27
CA LEU A 26 -10.90 -24.59 18.75
C LEU A 26 -11.96 -24.65 19.83
N ASP A 27 -12.54 -23.52 20.17
CA ASP A 27 -13.67 -23.44 21.07
C ASP A 27 -14.86 -24.19 20.45
N PRO A 28 -15.47 -25.18 21.16
CA PRO A 28 -16.54 -26.01 20.60
C PRO A 28 -17.79 -25.23 20.16
N GLU A 29 -18.08 -24.09 20.80
CA GLU A 29 -19.30 -23.32 20.52
C GLU A 29 -19.08 -22.29 19.42
N THR A 30 -17.93 -21.60 19.44
CA THR A 30 -17.65 -20.49 18.51
C THR A 30 -16.76 -20.87 17.35
N ASN A 31 -16.13 -22.04 17.39
CA ASN A 31 -15.14 -22.53 16.43
C ASN A 31 -13.97 -21.54 16.20
N THR A 32 -13.65 -20.74 17.24
CA THR A 32 -12.54 -19.80 17.24
C THR A 32 -11.35 -20.35 18.02
N PRO A 33 -10.11 -19.97 17.66
CA PRO A 33 -8.92 -20.36 18.40
C PRO A 33 -8.93 -19.79 19.82
N LYS A 34 -8.82 -20.65 20.83
CA LYS A 34 -8.78 -20.28 22.24
C LYS A 34 -7.54 -20.88 22.90
N ALA A 35 -6.72 -20.07 23.54
CA ALA A 35 -5.57 -20.54 24.28
C ALA A 35 -5.98 -21.09 25.66
N VAL A 36 -5.81 -22.38 25.85
CA VAL A 36 -6.13 -23.08 27.10
C VAL A 36 -4.85 -23.49 27.82
N LYS A 37 -4.84 -23.31 29.14
CA LYS A 37 -3.75 -23.75 30.01
C LYS A 37 -3.87 -25.27 30.26
N MET A 38 -2.84 -26.02 29.83
CA MET A 38 -2.78 -27.47 29.98
C MET A 38 -1.88 -27.83 31.18
N PRO A 39 -2.41 -28.48 32.22
CA PRO A 39 -1.61 -29.03 33.31
C PRO A 39 -1.11 -30.45 32.97
N VAL A 40 0.14 -30.74 33.28
CA VAL A 40 0.76 -32.07 33.13
C VAL A 40 1.50 -32.42 34.41
N ILE A 41 1.30 -33.63 34.89
CA ILE A 41 2.06 -34.18 36.04
C ILE A 41 3.37 -34.75 35.50
N LEU A 42 4.50 -34.20 35.94
CA LEU A 42 5.82 -34.58 35.45
C LEU A 42 6.47 -35.67 36.27
N GLY A 43 6.19 -35.75 37.59
CA GLY A 43 6.70 -36.76 38.48
C GLY A 43 6.83 -36.27 39.92
N LEU A 44 7.42 -37.13 40.78
CA LEU A 44 7.64 -36.80 42.19
C LEU A 44 8.81 -35.82 42.35
N LYS A 45 8.68 -34.88 43.29
CA LYS A 45 9.74 -33.93 43.64
C LYS A 45 11.00 -34.62 44.17
N SER A 46 10.83 -35.74 44.87
CA SER A 46 11.94 -36.54 45.38
C SER A 46 12.72 -37.30 44.30
N ALA A 47 12.12 -37.52 43.13
CA ALA A 47 12.69 -38.31 42.04
C ALA A 47 13.34 -37.50 40.93
N MET A 48 13.14 -36.16 40.91
CA MET A 48 13.70 -35.30 39.84
C MET A 48 13.94 -33.88 40.30
N SER A 49 14.99 -33.26 39.74
CA SER A 49 15.32 -31.86 39.91
C SER A 49 14.38 -30.96 39.10
N LYS A 50 14.42 -29.66 39.41
CA LYS A 50 13.68 -28.63 38.60
C LYS A 50 14.14 -28.61 37.15
N PHE A 51 15.41 -28.89 36.88
CA PHE A 51 15.95 -28.96 35.54
C PHE A 51 15.35 -30.12 34.75
N GLN A 52 15.37 -31.34 35.35
CA GLN A 52 14.79 -32.54 34.76
C GLN A 52 13.27 -32.39 34.55
N ALA A 53 12.57 -31.71 35.47
CA ALA A 53 11.16 -31.41 35.29
C ALA A 53 10.91 -30.46 34.10
N ARG A 54 11.77 -29.47 33.87
CA ARG A 54 11.69 -28.61 32.71
C ARG A 54 11.98 -29.33 31.40
N GLU A 55 12.97 -30.20 31.40
CA GLU A 55 13.32 -31.01 30.24
C GLU A 55 12.18 -31.97 29.88
N LYS A 56 11.60 -32.63 30.88
CA LYS A 56 10.44 -33.51 30.68
C LYS A 56 9.20 -32.75 30.19
N LEU A 57 8.99 -31.51 30.67
CA LEU A 57 7.94 -30.66 30.15
C LEU A 57 8.20 -30.27 28.68
N ALA A 58 9.44 -29.96 28.31
CA ALA A 58 9.80 -29.67 26.94
C ALA A 58 9.57 -30.86 26.00
N GLN A 59 9.93 -32.08 26.44
CA GLN A 59 9.62 -33.31 25.71
C GLN A 59 8.11 -33.53 25.55
N GLU A 60 7.32 -33.28 26.59
CA GLU A 60 5.87 -33.41 26.54
C GLU A 60 5.22 -32.37 25.64
N ILE A 61 5.72 -31.16 25.66
CA ILE A 61 5.29 -30.10 24.69
C ILE A 61 5.61 -30.56 23.27
N THR A 62 6.81 -31.05 22.99
CA THR A 62 7.22 -31.57 21.67
C THR A 62 6.34 -32.75 21.26
N ARG A 63 6.07 -33.71 22.17
CA ARG A 63 5.20 -34.88 21.92
C ARG A 63 3.76 -34.47 21.58
N THR A 64 3.25 -33.43 22.21
CA THR A 64 1.88 -32.94 22.00
C THR A 64 1.76 -31.98 20.81
N SER A 65 2.84 -31.34 20.42
CA SER A 65 2.86 -30.36 19.27
C SER A 65 2.99 -31.04 17.91
N GLY A 66 3.35 -32.26 17.83
CA GLY A 66 3.45 -33.07 16.60
C GLY A 66 4.28 -34.31 16.86
N GLN A 67 3.72 -35.51 16.68
CA GLN A 67 4.49 -36.74 16.76
C GLN A 67 5.39 -36.85 15.52
N VAL A 68 6.65 -36.49 15.70
CA VAL A 68 7.72 -36.93 14.80
C VAL A 68 7.97 -38.39 15.21
N THR A 69 7.76 -39.34 14.32
CA THR A 69 8.18 -40.73 14.52
C THR A 69 9.71 -40.79 14.58
N GLU A 70 10.29 -41.80 15.23
CA GLU A 70 11.74 -41.98 15.40
C GLU A 70 12.51 -41.90 14.06
N ASP A 71 11.84 -42.17 12.94
CA ASP A 71 12.40 -42.10 11.56
C ASP A 71 12.26 -40.72 10.89
N GLY A 72 11.83 -39.68 11.62
CA GLY A 72 11.64 -38.31 11.04
C GLY A 72 10.45 -38.16 10.09
N VAL A 73 9.68 -39.23 9.89
CA VAL A 73 8.48 -39.24 9.05
C VAL A 73 7.27 -38.82 9.83
N VAL A 74 6.68 -37.70 9.51
CA VAL A 74 5.43 -37.23 10.13
C VAL A 74 4.27 -37.98 9.49
N LYS A 75 3.51 -38.76 10.31
CA LYS A 75 2.29 -39.41 9.81
C LYS A 75 1.26 -38.37 9.43
N ASN A 76 0.73 -38.47 8.20
CA ASN A 76 -0.39 -37.66 7.74
C ASN A 76 -1.55 -37.72 8.73
N GLY A 77 -2.17 -36.57 9.06
CA GLY A 77 -3.29 -36.46 9.99
C GLY A 77 -2.94 -36.06 11.44
N THR A 78 -1.65 -36.04 11.84
CA THR A 78 -1.23 -35.58 13.18
C THR A 78 -0.55 -34.22 13.20
N VAL A 79 -0.26 -33.64 12.03
CA VAL A 79 0.52 -32.40 11.89
C VAL A 79 -0.31 -31.19 12.23
N THR A 80 0.21 -30.32 13.11
CA THR A 80 -0.41 -29.03 13.42
C THR A 80 -0.06 -27.97 12.36
N PHE A 81 -0.92 -26.97 12.23
CA PHE A 81 -0.67 -25.84 11.34
C PHE A 81 0.63 -25.11 11.69
N GLY A 82 0.89 -24.85 12.97
CA GLY A 82 2.10 -24.19 13.42
C GLY A 82 3.36 -24.98 13.06
N TRP A 83 3.35 -26.30 13.26
CA TRP A 83 4.47 -27.15 12.87
C TRP A 83 4.70 -27.12 11.36
N PHE A 84 3.66 -27.31 10.55
CA PHE A 84 3.76 -27.30 9.09
C PHE A 84 4.28 -25.96 8.57
N ALA A 85 3.69 -24.85 9.04
CA ALA A 85 4.09 -23.53 8.61
C ALA A 85 5.56 -23.21 8.95
N ARG A 86 6.05 -23.61 10.15
CA ARG A 86 7.43 -23.33 10.57
C ARG A 86 8.47 -24.25 9.92
N ASN A 87 8.15 -25.54 9.79
CA ASN A 87 9.14 -26.56 9.42
C ASN A 87 9.10 -26.95 7.93
N ARG A 88 8.01 -26.65 7.24
CA ARG A 88 7.85 -26.98 5.82
C ARG A 88 7.68 -25.72 4.98
N TYR A 89 6.64 -24.92 5.22
CA TYR A 89 6.31 -23.80 4.38
C TYR A 89 7.33 -22.64 4.43
N LEU A 90 7.65 -22.14 5.63
CA LEU A 90 8.55 -20.98 5.77
C LEU A 90 9.96 -21.26 5.23
N PRO A 91 10.63 -22.40 5.56
CA PRO A 91 11.96 -22.68 5.02
C PRO A 91 11.98 -22.78 3.49
N LEU A 92 10.95 -23.41 2.90
CA LEU A 92 10.83 -23.52 1.44
C LEU A 92 10.69 -22.14 0.77
N LYS A 93 9.80 -21.31 1.29
CA LYS A 93 9.53 -19.98 0.70
C LYS A 93 10.58 -18.92 1.03
N GLU A 94 11.36 -19.13 2.07
CA GLU A 94 12.40 -18.18 2.48
C GLU A 94 13.52 -18.06 1.46
N ALA A 95 13.82 -19.13 0.73
CA ALA A 95 14.79 -19.15 -0.35
C ALA A 95 14.39 -18.22 -1.52
N ASP A 96 13.08 -18.04 -1.75
CA ASP A 96 12.54 -17.20 -2.82
C ASP A 96 12.47 -15.71 -2.44
N TRP A 97 12.61 -15.39 -1.14
CA TRP A 97 12.36 -14.03 -0.66
C TRP A 97 13.65 -13.28 -0.39
N ARG A 98 13.69 -12.02 -0.80
CA ARG A 98 14.74 -11.12 -0.35
C ARG A 98 14.68 -10.99 1.18
N GLU A 99 15.81 -10.94 1.86
CA GLU A 99 15.96 -10.95 3.32
C GLU A 99 14.94 -10.08 4.06
N GLU A 100 14.80 -8.81 3.67
CA GLU A 100 13.87 -7.88 4.32
C GLU A 100 12.40 -8.20 4.03
N THR A 101 12.11 -8.74 2.87
CA THR A 101 10.76 -9.23 2.52
C THR A 101 10.42 -10.46 3.36
N ALA A 102 11.38 -11.36 3.55
CA ALA A 102 11.25 -12.54 4.39
C ALA A 102 10.93 -12.15 5.85
N LYS A 103 11.65 -11.17 6.43
CA LYS A 103 11.38 -10.67 7.79
C LYS A 103 9.94 -10.18 7.96
N VAL A 104 9.45 -9.37 7.02
CA VAL A 104 8.08 -8.82 7.08
C VAL A 104 7.04 -9.92 6.88
N LYS A 105 7.21 -10.79 5.87
CA LYS A 105 6.28 -11.89 5.61
C LYS A 105 6.23 -12.87 6.78
N LYS A 106 7.38 -13.25 7.34
CA LYS A 106 7.44 -14.10 8.54
C LYS A 106 6.71 -13.49 9.72
N LEU A 107 6.90 -12.18 9.96
CA LEU A 107 6.19 -11.49 11.04
C LEU A 107 4.67 -11.58 10.85
N ILE A 108 4.18 -11.32 9.65
CA ILE A 108 2.76 -11.39 9.31
C ILE A 108 2.22 -12.80 9.50
N ILE A 109 2.87 -13.79 8.90
CA ILE A 109 2.45 -15.19 8.96
C ILE A 109 2.46 -15.69 10.40
N THR A 110 3.50 -15.33 11.16
CA THR A 110 3.60 -15.77 12.55
C THR A 110 2.52 -15.14 13.42
N ALA A 111 2.35 -13.82 13.35
CA ALA A 111 1.42 -13.11 14.24
C ALA A 111 -0.06 -13.42 13.92
N ASP A 112 -0.42 -13.45 12.64
CA ASP A 112 -1.81 -13.48 12.22
C ASP A 112 -2.33 -14.88 11.87
N LEU A 113 -1.44 -15.84 11.60
CA LEU A 113 -1.80 -17.20 11.22
C LEU A 113 -1.21 -18.26 12.15
N ILE A 114 0.10 -18.25 12.42
CA ILE A 114 0.71 -19.31 13.22
C ILE A 114 0.26 -19.22 14.68
N VAL A 115 0.40 -18.05 15.32
CA VAL A 115 0.07 -17.90 16.75
C VAL A 115 -1.38 -18.27 17.07
N PRO A 116 -2.39 -17.85 16.29
CA PRO A 116 -3.78 -18.25 16.54
C PRO A 116 -4.03 -19.75 16.33
N PHE A 117 -3.31 -20.39 15.40
CA PHE A 117 -3.54 -21.77 14.99
C PHE A 117 -2.38 -22.72 15.29
N GLU A 118 -1.47 -22.36 16.21
CA GLU A 118 -0.24 -23.10 16.50
C GLU A 118 -0.47 -24.61 16.67
N ASP A 119 -1.43 -24.98 17.53
CA ASP A 119 -1.70 -26.36 17.92
C ASP A 119 -2.91 -26.98 17.21
N VAL A 120 -3.50 -26.29 16.25
CA VAL A 120 -4.64 -26.81 15.49
C VAL A 120 -4.14 -27.76 14.41
N ARG A 121 -4.66 -29.00 14.38
CA ARG A 121 -4.31 -29.97 13.34
C ARG A 121 -4.76 -29.53 11.97
N LEU A 122 -3.96 -29.77 10.94
CA LEU A 122 -4.28 -29.39 9.55
C LEU A 122 -5.62 -29.96 9.08
N GLU A 123 -5.93 -31.19 9.43
CA GLU A 123 -7.18 -31.88 9.07
C GLU A 123 -8.46 -31.25 9.65
N ARG A 124 -8.31 -30.42 10.71
CA ARG A 124 -9.43 -29.75 11.37
C ARG A 124 -9.86 -28.46 10.69
N PHE A 125 -9.07 -27.98 9.73
CA PHE A 125 -9.40 -26.74 9.05
C PHE A 125 -10.47 -26.96 7.99
N ASP A 126 -11.47 -26.12 8.06
CA ASP A 126 -12.47 -25.93 7.02
C ASP A 126 -12.54 -24.45 6.58
N LYS A 127 -13.36 -24.19 5.57
CA LYS A 127 -13.57 -22.83 5.10
C LYS A 127 -14.13 -21.90 6.18
N TYR A 128 -14.99 -22.41 7.07
CA TYR A 128 -15.65 -21.58 8.09
C TYR A 128 -14.65 -21.06 9.11
N ILE A 129 -13.77 -21.91 9.64
CA ILE A 129 -12.72 -21.54 10.59
C ILE A 129 -11.82 -20.44 10.01
N LEU A 130 -11.36 -20.65 8.78
CA LEU A 130 -10.46 -19.71 8.10
C LEU A 130 -11.14 -18.39 7.76
N GLN A 131 -12.41 -18.45 7.32
CA GLN A 131 -13.20 -17.26 7.03
C GLN A 131 -13.47 -16.46 8.29
N ASN A 132 -13.81 -17.13 9.40
CA ASN A 132 -14.06 -16.48 10.68
C ASN A 132 -12.80 -15.76 11.20
N GLN A 133 -11.64 -16.42 11.16
CA GLN A 133 -10.36 -15.79 11.52
C GLN A 133 -10.09 -14.54 10.66
N LEU A 134 -10.29 -14.63 9.35
CA LEU A 134 -10.09 -13.49 8.45
C LEU A 134 -11.07 -12.35 8.76
N ASN A 135 -12.32 -12.66 9.09
CA ASN A 135 -13.34 -11.69 9.48
C ASN A 135 -12.99 -10.99 10.80
N GLN A 136 -12.41 -11.72 11.77
CA GLN A 136 -11.92 -11.11 13.03
C GLN A 136 -10.74 -10.16 12.77
N LEU A 137 -9.78 -10.59 11.97
CA LEU A 137 -8.63 -9.75 11.60
C LEU A 137 -9.05 -8.50 10.81
N ALA A 138 -10.12 -8.60 10.02
CA ALA A 138 -10.68 -7.48 9.26
C ALA A 138 -11.20 -6.34 10.13
N LYS A 139 -11.58 -6.60 11.39
CA LYS A 139 -12.04 -5.56 12.33
C LYS A 139 -10.93 -4.61 12.77
N THR A 140 -9.68 -5.08 12.78
CA THR A 140 -8.54 -4.35 13.34
C THR A 140 -7.49 -3.97 12.31
N HIS A 141 -7.47 -4.63 11.15
CA HIS A 141 -6.46 -4.47 10.14
C HIS A 141 -6.97 -3.70 8.92
N SER A 142 -6.05 -3.06 8.18
CA SER A 142 -6.36 -2.42 6.91
C SER A 142 -6.70 -3.45 5.82
N LYS A 143 -7.41 -3.01 4.79
CA LYS A 143 -7.75 -3.82 3.60
C LYS A 143 -6.51 -4.53 3.02
N ASP A 144 -5.41 -3.81 2.81
CA ASP A 144 -4.17 -4.37 2.25
C ASP A 144 -3.59 -5.48 3.14
N ARG A 145 -3.64 -5.30 4.46
CA ARG A 145 -3.17 -6.32 5.41
C ARG A 145 -4.03 -7.58 5.35
N VAL A 146 -5.35 -7.42 5.31
CA VAL A 146 -6.30 -8.55 5.20
C VAL A 146 -6.10 -9.32 3.89
N LEU A 147 -5.88 -8.61 2.78
CA LEU A 147 -5.55 -9.20 1.48
C LEU A 147 -4.25 -10.02 1.55
N GLN A 148 -3.21 -9.49 2.19
CA GLN A 148 -1.95 -10.20 2.39
C GLN A 148 -2.11 -11.44 3.24
N ILE A 149 -2.82 -11.34 4.37
CA ILE A 149 -3.08 -12.49 5.26
C ILE A 149 -3.84 -13.58 4.51
N ARG A 150 -4.89 -13.24 3.76
CA ARG A 150 -5.62 -14.20 2.91
C ARG A 150 -4.70 -14.86 1.88
N SER A 151 -3.82 -14.09 1.26
CA SER A 151 -2.86 -14.63 0.28
C SER A 151 -1.92 -15.65 0.92
N TYR A 152 -1.38 -15.34 2.11
CA TYR A 152 -0.52 -16.28 2.82
C TYR A 152 -1.28 -17.51 3.33
N MET A 153 -2.49 -17.32 3.84
CA MET A 153 -3.36 -18.42 4.25
C MET A 153 -3.56 -19.42 3.10
N ARG A 154 -3.93 -18.92 1.91
CA ARG A 154 -4.10 -19.77 0.73
C ARG A 154 -2.79 -20.42 0.29
N ALA A 155 -1.69 -19.71 0.32
CA ALA A 155 -0.39 -20.26 -0.08
C ALA A 155 0.10 -21.37 0.86
N ILE A 156 -0.15 -21.25 2.18
CA ILE A 156 0.22 -22.28 3.17
C ILE A 156 -0.62 -23.53 2.96
N PHE A 157 -1.94 -23.41 2.79
CA PHE A 157 -2.81 -24.57 2.61
C PHE A 157 -2.66 -25.22 1.24
N ALA A 158 -2.40 -24.44 0.18
CA ALA A 158 -2.04 -25.00 -1.13
C ALA A 158 -0.75 -25.85 -1.03
N GLU A 159 0.27 -25.33 -0.37
CA GLU A 159 1.52 -26.07 -0.14
C GLU A 159 1.29 -27.35 0.71
N ALA A 160 0.35 -27.29 1.67
CA ALA A 160 0.00 -28.47 2.47
C ALA A 160 -0.70 -29.56 1.62
N VAL A 161 -1.45 -29.16 0.61
CA VAL A 161 -2.02 -30.09 -0.38
C VAL A 161 -0.94 -30.63 -1.31
N ASP A 162 -0.09 -29.77 -1.84
CA ASP A 162 1.00 -30.14 -2.76
C ASP A 162 2.02 -31.10 -2.13
N GLN A 163 2.16 -31.07 -0.80
CA GLN A 163 3.01 -31.99 -0.02
C GLN A 163 2.23 -33.15 0.62
N ASP A 164 1.01 -33.45 0.18
CA ASP A 164 0.15 -34.56 0.63
C ASP A 164 -0.21 -34.55 2.14
N TYR A 165 -0.11 -33.39 2.81
CA TYR A 165 -0.61 -33.25 4.20
C TYR A 165 -2.12 -33.10 4.28
N LEU A 166 -2.76 -32.64 3.19
CA LEU A 166 -4.21 -32.45 3.08
C LEU A 166 -4.73 -32.95 1.71
N PRO A 167 -5.89 -33.58 1.68
CA PRO A 167 -6.50 -34.02 0.41
C PRO A 167 -7.11 -32.87 -0.41
N LYS A 168 -7.38 -31.72 0.22
CA LYS A 168 -7.98 -30.53 -0.43
C LYS A 168 -7.62 -29.25 0.32
N ASP A 169 -7.56 -28.14 -0.38
CA ASP A 169 -7.29 -26.81 0.16
C ASP A 169 -8.54 -26.19 0.80
N PRO A 170 -8.61 -26.07 2.16
CA PRO A 170 -9.75 -25.45 2.84
C PRO A 170 -9.79 -23.92 2.64
N ALA A 171 -8.66 -23.30 2.28
CA ALA A 171 -8.57 -21.85 2.07
C ALA A 171 -9.00 -21.39 0.66
N ARG A 172 -9.19 -22.31 -0.29
CA ARG A 172 -9.48 -22.00 -1.70
C ARG A 172 -10.65 -21.04 -1.87
N LEU A 173 -11.74 -21.24 -1.11
CA LEU A 173 -12.97 -20.47 -1.21
C LEU A 173 -13.10 -19.36 -0.15
N VAL A 174 -12.05 -19.08 0.62
CA VAL A 174 -12.04 -17.97 1.60
C VAL A 174 -12.07 -16.64 0.85
N LYS A 175 -13.02 -15.76 1.21
CA LYS A 175 -13.24 -14.45 0.59
C LYS A 175 -12.79 -13.32 1.51
N VAL A 176 -12.32 -12.24 0.92
CA VAL A 176 -12.05 -11.00 1.66
C VAL A 176 -13.40 -10.38 2.03
N PRO A 177 -13.61 -9.96 3.29
CA PRO A 177 -14.81 -9.24 3.68
C PRO A 177 -15.01 -7.96 2.85
N ALA A 178 -16.25 -7.65 2.48
CA ALA A 178 -16.55 -6.49 1.62
C ALA A 178 -16.35 -5.15 2.37
N ASN A 179 -16.74 -5.10 3.64
CA ASN A 179 -16.74 -3.86 4.45
C ASN A 179 -15.40 -3.65 5.15
N LEU A 180 -14.33 -3.49 4.39
CA LEU A 180 -13.01 -3.17 4.94
C LEU A 180 -12.78 -1.67 4.94
N ARG A 181 -12.15 -1.18 6.02
CA ARG A 181 -11.73 0.21 6.11
C ARG A 181 -10.72 0.51 5.00
N GLU A 182 -11.10 1.36 4.08
CA GLU A 182 -10.17 1.94 3.12
C GLU A 182 -9.45 3.12 3.78
N VAL A 183 -8.15 3.22 3.52
CA VAL A 183 -7.35 4.36 3.96
C VAL A 183 -7.44 5.43 2.89
N ASP A 184 -7.85 6.64 3.27
CA ASP A 184 -7.86 7.78 2.37
C ASP A 184 -6.50 8.00 1.75
N LYS A 185 -6.48 8.03 0.44
CA LYS A 185 -5.28 8.27 -0.33
C LYS A 185 -5.13 9.77 -0.54
N THR A 186 -4.60 10.49 0.44
CA THR A 186 -4.31 11.92 0.35
C THR A 186 -3.50 12.24 -0.90
N ILE A 187 -3.93 13.26 -1.65
CA ILE A 187 -3.19 13.93 -2.71
C ILE A 187 -3.15 15.44 -2.43
N LEU A 188 -2.17 16.12 -2.97
CA LEU A 188 -1.99 17.55 -2.88
C LEU A 188 -2.30 18.23 -4.22
N THR A 189 -2.49 19.55 -4.20
CA THR A 189 -2.60 20.37 -5.42
C THR A 189 -1.23 20.82 -5.90
N TRP A 190 -1.14 21.36 -7.15
CA TRP A 190 0.08 21.99 -7.65
C TRP A 190 0.52 23.17 -6.77
N ASP A 191 -0.44 23.97 -6.27
CA ASP A 191 -0.16 25.13 -5.42
C ASP A 191 0.44 24.70 -4.08
N GLN A 192 -0.10 23.62 -3.49
CA GLN A 192 0.47 23.05 -2.26
C GLN A 192 1.88 22.51 -2.46
N LEU A 193 2.16 21.85 -3.60
CA LEU A 193 3.51 21.39 -3.92
C LEU A 193 4.48 22.56 -4.10
N ARG A 194 4.05 23.62 -4.80
CA ARG A 194 4.85 24.86 -4.96
C ARG A 194 5.12 25.52 -3.62
N ALA A 195 4.09 25.74 -2.80
CA ALA A 195 4.26 26.33 -1.46
C ALA A 195 5.26 25.53 -0.60
N ALA A 196 5.24 24.19 -0.69
CA ALA A 196 6.20 23.34 0.00
C ALA A 196 7.64 23.56 -0.51
N LEU A 197 7.83 23.69 -1.81
CA LEU A 197 9.13 23.96 -2.43
C LEU A 197 9.63 25.35 -2.09
N ASP A 198 8.80 26.39 -2.21
CA ASP A 198 9.16 27.78 -1.90
C ASP A 198 9.63 27.90 -0.45
N ARG A 199 8.85 27.30 0.44
CA ARG A 199 9.19 27.31 1.87
C ARG A 199 10.49 26.56 2.19
N LEU A 200 10.81 25.49 1.46
CA LEU A 200 12.09 24.78 1.60
C LEU A 200 13.25 25.60 1.03
N LEU A 201 13.07 26.29 -0.09
CA LEU A 201 14.10 27.10 -0.72
C LEU A 201 14.56 28.22 0.22
N GLU A 202 13.64 28.86 0.94
CA GLU A 202 13.96 29.87 1.98
C GLU A 202 14.81 29.28 3.11
N LYS A 203 14.62 28.02 3.46
CA LYS A 203 15.30 27.39 4.61
C LYS A 203 16.58 26.66 4.25
N SER A 204 16.59 25.92 3.13
CA SER A 204 17.67 25.01 2.80
C SER A 204 17.66 24.60 1.34
N LEU A 205 18.61 25.09 0.57
CA LEU A 205 18.82 24.67 -0.83
C LEU A 205 18.97 23.15 -0.96
N ARG A 206 19.65 22.49 -0.01
CA ARG A 206 19.79 21.03 0.02
C ARG A 206 18.43 20.32 0.06
N ASP A 207 17.56 20.75 0.97
CA ASP A 207 16.28 20.09 1.22
C ASP A 207 15.31 20.37 0.07
N TRP A 208 15.38 21.54 -0.51
CA TRP A 208 14.68 21.91 -1.71
C TRP A 208 15.10 21.04 -2.92
N LEU A 209 16.42 20.91 -3.16
CA LEU A 209 16.97 20.09 -4.24
C LEU A 209 16.55 18.63 -4.10
N LEU A 210 16.61 18.07 -2.87
CA LEU A 210 16.21 16.69 -2.61
C LEU A 210 14.74 16.49 -2.98
N LEU A 211 13.87 17.39 -2.52
CA LEU A 211 12.44 17.30 -2.79
C LEU A 211 12.10 17.56 -4.25
N MET A 212 12.77 18.52 -4.88
CA MET A 212 12.59 18.84 -6.29
C MET A 212 12.98 17.66 -7.19
N LEU A 213 14.11 16.97 -6.90
CA LEU A 213 14.50 15.75 -7.62
C LEU A 213 13.51 14.58 -7.40
N ASP A 214 12.98 14.42 -6.19
CA ASP A 214 11.92 13.43 -5.91
C ASP A 214 10.67 13.68 -6.75
N MET A 215 10.27 14.95 -6.88
CA MET A 215 9.07 15.35 -7.61
C MET A 215 9.27 15.35 -9.13
N SER A 216 10.28 16.08 -9.63
CA SER A 216 10.47 16.34 -11.07
C SER A 216 11.02 15.15 -11.85
N ASN A 217 11.77 14.27 -11.20
CA ASN A 217 12.37 13.11 -11.82
C ASN A 217 11.74 11.79 -11.34
N ALA A 218 10.67 11.88 -10.54
CA ALA A 218 9.97 10.74 -9.93
C ALA A 218 10.92 9.71 -9.29
N LEU A 219 11.99 10.20 -8.65
CA LEU A 219 12.95 9.35 -7.97
C LEU A 219 12.31 8.78 -6.69
N ARG A 220 12.69 7.56 -6.31
CA ARG A 220 12.29 7.05 -5.00
C ARG A 220 13.21 7.66 -3.92
N PRO A 221 12.73 7.85 -2.67
CA PRO A 221 13.54 8.49 -1.61
C PRO A 221 14.91 7.86 -1.41
N GLY A 222 14.99 6.51 -1.51
CA GLY A 222 16.27 5.81 -1.41
C GLY A 222 17.19 6.01 -2.60
N GLU A 223 16.66 6.30 -3.78
CA GLU A 223 17.41 6.61 -4.99
C GLU A 223 17.98 8.03 -4.92
N VAL A 224 17.15 9.02 -4.55
CA VAL A 224 17.57 10.42 -4.41
C VAL A 224 18.74 10.56 -3.45
N VAL A 225 18.64 9.97 -2.25
CA VAL A 225 19.70 10.10 -1.24
C VAL A 225 20.96 9.29 -1.57
N ALA A 226 20.86 8.32 -2.46
CA ALA A 226 22.00 7.53 -2.93
C ALA A 226 22.73 8.16 -4.13
N LEU A 227 22.21 9.27 -4.69
CA LEU A 227 22.88 9.96 -5.79
C LEU A 227 24.26 10.46 -5.37
N ARG A 228 25.23 10.18 -6.22
CA ARG A 228 26.60 10.69 -6.09
C ARG A 228 26.87 11.74 -7.16
N TRP A 229 27.92 12.54 -7.00
CA TRP A 229 28.27 13.53 -8.02
C TRP A 229 28.55 12.89 -9.38
N ARG A 230 29.10 11.67 -9.41
CA ARG A 230 29.28 10.90 -10.65
C ARG A 230 27.97 10.45 -11.30
N SER A 231 26.86 10.51 -10.58
CA SER A 231 25.54 10.17 -11.13
C SER A 231 24.94 11.29 -11.99
N LEU A 232 25.46 12.51 -11.87
CA LEU A 232 25.08 13.64 -12.71
C LEU A 232 25.93 13.63 -13.98
N LEU A 233 25.31 13.38 -15.12
CA LEU A 233 25.92 13.48 -16.44
C LEU A 233 25.48 14.81 -17.03
N GLU A 234 26.44 15.64 -17.41
CA GLU A 234 26.16 16.98 -17.92
C GLU A 234 26.00 16.98 -19.45
N GLU A 235 26.58 15.97 -20.12
CA GLU A 235 26.42 15.75 -21.56
C GLU A 235 26.29 14.26 -21.87
N PRO A 236 25.07 13.75 -22.17
CA PRO A 236 23.76 14.43 -22.13
C PRO A 236 23.28 14.71 -20.70
N LEU A 237 22.33 15.63 -20.50
CA LEU A 237 21.77 15.98 -19.21
C LEU A 237 20.94 14.82 -18.64
N LEU A 238 21.59 13.93 -17.90
CA LEU A 238 20.99 12.71 -17.33
C LEU A 238 21.40 12.51 -15.88
N LEU A 239 20.54 11.83 -15.14
CA LEU A 239 20.85 11.24 -13.85
C LEU A 239 20.98 9.72 -14.00
N ASP A 240 22.16 9.19 -13.74
CA ASP A 240 22.44 7.77 -13.77
C ASP A 240 22.14 7.14 -12.39
N ILE A 241 21.02 6.41 -12.31
CA ILE A 241 20.48 5.85 -11.08
C ILE A 241 20.88 4.38 -10.99
N LYS A 242 21.99 4.10 -10.29
CA LYS A 242 22.52 2.74 -10.09
C LYS A 242 22.38 2.23 -8.67
N GLU A 243 22.34 3.13 -7.70
CA GLU A 243 22.36 2.81 -6.27
C GLU A 243 21.04 3.19 -5.59
N THR A 244 20.71 2.51 -4.49
CA THR A 244 19.59 2.88 -3.63
C THR A 244 19.94 2.69 -2.16
N TYR A 245 19.53 3.63 -1.32
CA TYR A 245 19.69 3.53 0.14
C TYR A 245 18.49 2.78 0.75
N TYR A 246 18.79 1.81 1.59
CA TYR A 246 17.78 1.10 2.34
C TYR A 246 18.29 0.69 3.73
N LYS A 247 17.62 1.16 4.78
CA LYS A 247 17.92 0.82 6.20
C LYS A 247 19.41 0.86 6.55
N GLY A 248 20.07 1.96 6.26
CA GLY A 248 21.50 2.16 6.60
C GLY A 248 22.50 1.59 5.60
N LYS A 249 22.04 0.90 4.53
CA LYS A 249 22.91 0.26 3.54
C LYS A 249 22.68 0.82 2.14
N ILE A 250 23.77 1.03 1.40
CA ILE A 250 23.71 1.27 -0.04
C ILE A 250 23.64 -0.08 -0.76
N ARG A 251 22.69 -0.21 -1.68
CA ARG A 251 22.53 -1.37 -2.55
C ARG A 251 22.87 -0.96 -3.98
N PRO A 252 23.72 -1.72 -4.69
CA PRO A 252 24.09 -1.44 -6.08
C PRO A 252 23.00 -1.91 -7.07
N TYR A 253 21.74 -1.84 -6.67
CA TYR A 253 20.58 -2.21 -7.49
C TYR A 253 19.30 -1.57 -6.94
N GLY A 254 18.37 -1.30 -7.84
CA GLY A 254 17.05 -0.80 -7.49
C GLY A 254 16.08 -1.89 -7.02
N LYS A 255 14.84 -1.49 -6.71
CA LYS A 255 13.77 -2.42 -6.33
C LYS A 255 13.36 -3.36 -7.47
N THR A 256 13.39 -2.88 -8.73
CA THR A 256 13.07 -3.60 -9.96
C THR A 256 14.14 -3.31 -11.01
N LYS A 257 14.18 -4.09 -12.11
CA LYS A 257 15.11 -3.84 -13.23
C LYS A 257 14.98 -2.42 -13.81
N ARG A 258 13.77 -1.88 -13.90
CA ARG A 258 13.52 -0.50 -14.37
C ARG A 258 13.92 0.59 -13.37
N SER A 259 14.23 0.23 -12.13
CA SER A 259 14.69 1.20 -11.12
C SER A 259 16.14 1.64 -11.35
N THR A 260 16.93 0.84 -12.04
CA THR A 260 18.28 1.21 -12.48
C THR A 260 18.16 1.74 -13.90
N SER A 261 18.29 3.04 -14.09
CA SER A 261 18.07 3.71 -15.38
C SER A 261 18.68 5.10 -15.40
N GLU A 262 18.98 5.57 -16.57
CA GLU A 262 19.27 6.97 -16.84
C GLU A 262 17.95 7.73 -16.95
N VAL A 263 17.88 8.87 -16.27
CA VAL A 263 16.66 9.73 -16.23
C VAL A 263 17.03 11.12 -16.68
N PRO A 264 16.34 11.70 -17.68
CA PRO A 264 16.57 13.07 -18.09
C PRO A 264 16.41 14.05 -16.92
N ILE A 265 17.26 15.07 -16.86
CA ILE A 265 17.18 16.15 -15.89
C ILE A 265 17.15 17.49 -16.62
N CYS A 266 16.35 18.44 -16.14
CA CYS A 266 16.30 19.77 -16.76
C CYS A 266 17.54 20.61 -16.40
N GLU A 267 17.93 21.49 -17.31
CA GLU A 267 19.12 22.34 -17.21
C GLU A 267 19.11 23.22 -15.94
N ASP A 268 17.95 23.82 -15.60
CA ASP A 268 17.85 24.68 -14.44
C ASP A 268 18.10 23.93 -13.12
N LEU A 269 17.71 22.65 -13.06
CA LEU A 269 17.97 21.82 -11.90
C LEU A 269 19.45 21.43 -11.83
N VAL A 270 20.10 21.22 -12.98
CA VAL A 270 21.56 21.03 -13.06
C VAL A 270 22.31 22.27 -12.54
N LYS A 271 21.92 23.48 -12.98
CA LYS A 271 22.50 24.75 -12.48
C LYS A 271 22.39 24.83 -10.95
N LYS A 272 21.26 24.47 -10.37
CA LYS A 272 21.06 24.46 -8.92
C LYS A 272 21.87 23.38 -8.20
N LEU A 273 22.11 22.24 -8.83
CA LEU A 273 23.01 21.20 -8.30
C LEU A 273 24.47 21.68 -8.34
N VAL A 274 24.90 22.37 -9.38
CA VAL A 274 26.24 22.98 -9.46
C VAL A 274 26.41 24.06 -8.37
N GLU A 275 25.42 24.93 -8.18
CA GLU A 275 25.40 25.92 -7.07
C GLU A 275 25.55 25.23 -5.71
N TRP A 276 24.83 24.14 -5.51
CA TRP A 276 24.95 23.32 -4.29
C TRP A 276 26.35 22.72 -4.13
N ARG A 277 26.95 22.21 -5.22
CA ARG A 277 28.31 21.67 -5.23
C ARG A 277 29.33 22.71 -4.80
N GLU A 278 29.26 23.94 -5.35
CA GLU A 278 30.13 25.04 -4.97
C GLU A 278 29.94 25.45 -3.49
N HIS A 279 28.68 25.51 -3.02
CA HIS A 279 28.39 25.74 -1.61
C HIS A 279 29.05 24.67 -0.72
N LEU A 280 29.00 23.39 -1.09
CA LEU A 280 29.66 22.33 -0.34
C LEU A 280 31.20 22.50 -0.32
N LYS A 281 31.81 22.93 -1.43
CA LYS A 281 33.24 23.23 -1.51
C LYS A 281 33.64 24.35 -0.51
N THR A 282 32.84 25.41 -0.43
CA THR A 282 33.10 26.52 0.54
C THR A 282 33.02 26.02 1.99
N LYS A 283 32.21 25.01 2.25
CA LYS A 283 32.09 24.33 3.56
C LYS A 283 33.14 23.22 3.78
N ARG A 284 34.10 23.07 2.87
CA ARG A 284 35.13 22.02 2.89
C ARG A 284 34.57 20.61 3.00
N LYS A 285 33.42 20.37 2.33
CA LYS A 285 32.83 19.04 2.21
C LYS A 285 33.38 18.33 0.98
N ASP A 286 33.41 17.00 1.04
CA ASP A 286 33.79 16.19 -0.07
C ASP A 286 32.75 16.31 -1.22
N VAL A 287 33.22 16.70 -2.40
CA VAL A 287 32.44 16.81 -3.65
C VAL A 287 33.09 16.00 -4.76
N SER A 288 33.91 15.01 -4.39
CA SER A 288 34.50 14.06 -5.34
C SER A 288 33.39 13.29 -6.11
N PRO A 289 33.69 12.71 -7.25
CA PRO A 289 32.71 11.95 -8.00
C PRO A 289 32.04 10.82 -7.18
N ALA A 290 32.72 10.28 -6.20
CA ALA A 290 32.22 9.23 -5.30
C ALA A 290 31.39 9.74 -4.12
N ALA A 291 31.47 11.05 -3.80
CA ALA A 291 30.72 11.63 -2.70
C ALA A 291 29.23 11.74 -3.00
N PHE A 292 28.39 11.62 -1.96
CA PHE A 292 26.94 11.77 -2.09
C PHE A 292 26.55 13.25 -2.28
N ILE A 293 25.62 13.51 -3.21
CA ILE A 293 25.04 14.84 -3.41
C ILE A 293 24.35 15.32 -2.12
N PHE A 294 23.64 14.42 -1.46
CA PHE A 294 22.96 14.65 -0.18
C PHE A 294 23.64 13.89 0.95
N GLY A 295 24.88 14.32 1.27
CA GLY A 295 25.64 13.73 2.36
C GLY A 295 25.03 14.00 3.74
N GLY A 296 25.06 12.99 4.60
CA GLY A 296 24.74 13.10 6.02
C GLY A 296 25.94 13.59 6.86
N ARG A 297 25.78 13.54 8.18
CA ARG A 297 26.80 14.04 9.14
C ARG A 297 28.15 13.30 9.05
N PHE A 298 28.14 12.01 8.71
CA PHE A 298 29.30 11.12 8.75
C PHE A 298 29.70 10.62 7.35
N ALA A 299 29.72 11.50 6.36
CA ALA A 299 30.06 11.20 4.96
C ALA A 299 29.19 10.11 4.28
N GLY A 300 28.25 9.52 4.99
CA GLY A 300 27.24 8.63 4.43
C GLY A 300 26.08 9.40 3.77
N PRO A 301 25.14 8.72 3.11
CA PRO A 301 23.94 9.36 2.57
C PRO A 301 23.00 9.85 3.68
N LEU A 302 22.17 10.82 3.35
CA LEU A 302 21.10 11.26 4.25
C LEU A 302 20.07 10.12 4.41
N ASP A 303 19.54 9.94 5.63
CA ASP A 303 18.50 8.96 5.89
C ASP A 303 17.11 9.54 5.52
N PRO A 304 16.38 8.93 4.55
CA PRO A 304 15.04 9.38 4.16
C PRO A 304 14.01 9.39 5.30
N SER A 305 14.16 8.49 6.29
CA SER A 305 13.27 8.45 7.45
C SER A 305 13.48 9.66 8.36
N ASN A 306 14.73 10.09 8.52
CA ASN A 306 15.05 11.31 9.25
C ASN A 306 14.59 12.56 8.49
N PHE A 307 14.78 12.61 7.18
CA PHE A 307 14.27 13.70 6.34
C PHE A 307 12.76 13.82 6.46
N ARG A 308 12.03 12.70 6.33
CA ARG A 308 10.58 12.69 6.50
C ARG A 308 10.15 13.25 7.84
N LYS A 309 10.79 12.83 8.96
CA LYS A 309 10.40 13.26 10.30
C LYS A 309 10.78 14.71 10.59
N ARG A 310 11.97 15.13 10.17
CA ARG A 310 12.54 16.43 10.55
C ARG A 310 12.21 17.56 9.56
N VAL A 311 11.92 17.21 8.31
CA VAL A 311 11.63 18.17 7.25
C VAL A 311 10.16 18.06 6.82
N LEU A 312 9.74 16.92 6.22
CA LEU A 312 8.41 16.83 5.62
C LEU A 312 7.29 16.95 6.65
N HIS A 313 7.38 16.30 7.82
CA HIS A 313 6.33 16.42 8.84
C HIS A 313 6.22 17.84 9.39
N LYS A 314 7.37 18.50 9.66
CA LYS A 314 7.37 19.89 10.12
C LYS A 314 6.84 20.87 9.07
N LEU A 315 7.18 20.63 7.81
CA LEU A 315 6.66 21.42 6.69
C LEU A 315 5.15 21.24 6.53
N ALA A 316 4.63 20.02 6.76
CA ALA A 316 3.21 19.76 6.75
C ALA A 316 2.47 20.49 7.87
N GLU A 317 3.03 20.49 9.09
CA GLU A 317 2.51 21.25 10.24
C GLU A 317 2.49 22.76 9.96
N GLU A 318 3.59 23.29 9.41
CA GLU A 318 3.74 24.72 9.12
C GLU A 318 2.80 25.22 8.01
N LEU A 319 2.55 24.41 6.98
CA LEU A 319 1.70 24.74 5.84
C LEU A 319 0.25 24.20 6.03
N GLU A 320 -0.07 23.68 7.19
CA GLU A 320 -1.39 23.10 7.52
C GLU A 320 -1.84 22.02 6.52
N PHE A 321 -0.89 21.25 5.98
CA PHE A 321 -1.23 20.14 5.08
C PHE A 321 -1.70 18.92 5.88
N PRO A 322 -2.70 18.18 5.38
CA PRO A 322 -3.23 17.02 6.10
C PRO A 322 -2.16 15.94 6.32
N LYS A 323 -1.23 15.81 5.38
CA LYS A 323 -0.11 14.87 5.45
C LYS A 323 0.90 15.16 4.35
N LEU A 324 2.19 15.19 4.69
CA LEU A 324 3.26 15.28 3.70
C LEU A 324 4.28 14.15 3.94
N THR A 325 4.38 13.24 2.98
CA THR A 325 5.35 12.14 2.97
C THR A 325 5.78 11.87 1.54
N PHE A 326 6.92 11.26 1.33
CA PHE A 326 7.37 10.85 -0.01
C PHE A 326 6.32 10.04 -0.78
N GLN A 327 5.54 9.20 -0.09
CA GLN A 327 4.49 8.43 -0.74
C GLN A 327 3.30 9.31 -1.16
N VAL A 328 2.92 10.30 -0.35
CA VAL A 328 1.88 11.29 -0.71
C VAL A 328 2.34 12.09 -1.91
N ILE A 329 3.56 12.62 -1.88
CA ILE A 329 4.17 13.38 -2.97
C ILE A 329 4.18 12.56 -4.26
N ARG A 330 4.73 11.36 -4.22
CA ARG A 330 4.80 10.48 -5.39
C ARG A 330 3.42 10.12 -5.96
N ARG A 331 2.42 9.89 -5.10
CA ARG A 331 1.03 9.68 -5.52
C ARG A 331 0.45 10.93 -6.16
N THR A 332 0.67 12.08 -5.55
CA THR A 332 0.23 13.37 -6.06
C THR A 332 0.79 13.62 -7.45
N ILE A 333 2.10 13.49 -7.63
CA ILE A 333 2.76 13.67 -8.93
C ILE A 333 2.21 12.70 -9.96
N ALA A 334 2.06 11.41 -9.64
CA ALA A 334 1.48 10.43 -10.56
C ALA A 334 0.04 10.77 -10.95
N THR A 335 -0.78 11.25 -10.00
CA THR A 335 -2.17 11.66 -10.26
C THR A 335 -2.24 12.93 -11.12
N LEU A 336 -1.44 13.94 -10.80
CA LEU A 336 -1.46 15.22 -11.53
C LEU A 336 -0.85 15.09 -12.93
N ALA A 337 0.16 14.23 -13.10
CA ALA A 337 0.80 13.95 -14.39
C ALA A 337 -0.14 13.35 -15.44
N GLN A 338 -1.28 12.78 -15.02
CA GLN A 338 -2.32 12.30 -15.96
C GLN A 338 -2.87 13.41 -16.88
N LYS A 339 -2.80 14.66 -16.41
CA LYS A 339 -3.22 15.82 -17.22
C LYS A 339 -2.17 16.27 -18.23
N LEU A 340 -0.93 15.81 -18.09
CA LEU A 340 0.23 16.23 -18.88
C LEU A 340 0.68 15.20 -19.92
N GLY A 341 0.26 13.93 -19.74
CA GLY A 341 0.66 12.86 -20.65
C GLY A 341 -0.25 11.62 -20.52
N SER A 342 -0.06 10.65 -21.41
CA SER A 342 -0.78 9.39 -21.37
C SER A 342 -0.40 8.54 -20.16
N SER A 343 -1.25 7.56 -19.78
CA SER A 343 -0.92 6.57 -18.73
C SER A 343 0.43 5.88 -18.97
N LYS A 344 0.77 5.65 -20.24
CA LYS A 344 2.05 5.04 -20.64
C LYS A 344 3.24 5.96 -20.36
N ASP A 345 3.09 7.26 -20.65
CA ASP A 345 4.12 8.27 -20.38
C ASP A 345 4.33 8.42 -18.87
N VAL A 346 3.24 8.47 -18.12
CA VAL A 346 3.30 8.53 -16.65
C VAL A 346 3.91 7.25 -16.07
N GLN A 347 3.60 6.08 -16.62
CA GLN A 347 4.26 4.82 -16.23
C GLN A 347 5.77 4.89 -16.48
N GLY A 348 6.18 5.35 -17.65
CA GLY A 348 7.60 5.54 -18.02
C GLY A 348 8.30 6.51 -17.08
N PHE A 349 7.71 7.68 -16.87
CA PHE A 349 8.19 8.72 -15.95
C PHE A 349 8.34 8.19 -14.51
N MET A 350 7.34 7.48 -14.00
CA MET A 350 7.36 6.89 -12.67
C MET A 350 8.27 5.66 -12.55
N ARG A 351 8.77 5.14 -13.67
CA ARG A 351 9.58 3.91 -13.77
C ARG A 351 8.91 2.73 -13.08
N HIS A 352 7.61 2.55 -13.35
CA HIS A 352 6.85 1.40 -12.89
C HIS A 352 6.96 0.24 -13.88
N GLU A 353 7.02 -0.98 -13.34
CA GLU A 353 7.17 -2.19 -14.17
C GLU A 353 5.90 -2.48 -14.95
N THR A 354 4.74 -2.25 -14.32
CA THR A 354 3.41 -2.46 -14.92
C THR A 354 2.59 -1.19 -14.85
N THR A 355 1.66 -1.00 -15.80
CA THR A 355 0.66 0.08 -15.80
C THR A 355 -0.27 -0.03 -14.58
N ASP A 356 -0.64 -1.25 -14.18
CA ASP A 356 -1.46 -1.52 -12.99
C ASP A 356 -0.92 -0.83 -11.74
N THR A 357 0.41 -0.81 -11.55
CA THR A 357 1.03 -0.12 -10.41
C THR A 357 0.79 1.38 -10.48
N THR A 358 0.84 1.96 -11.67
CA THR A 358 0.59 3.39 -11.87
C THR A 358 -0.88 3.72 -11.66
N GLU A 359 -1.76 2.99 -12.31
CA GLU A 359 -3.20 3.24 -12.34
C GLU A 359 -3.89 2.91 -11.02
N ASN A 360 -3.71 1.70 -10.50
CA ASN A 360 -4.44 1.23 -9.33
C ASN A 360 -3.85 1.69 -7.99
N VAL A 361 -2.54 1.95 -7.91
CA VAL A 361 -1.88 2.31 -6.65
C VAL A 361 -1.69 3.81 -6.50
N TYR A 362 -1.30 4.50 -7.59
CA TYR A 362 -0.88 5.90 -7.53
C TYR A 362 -1.87 6.88 -8.16
N MET A 363 -2.52 6.51 -9.26
CA MET A 363 -3.46 7.40 -9.93
C MET A 363 -4.83 7.41 -9.25
N GLN A 364 -5.46 8.57 -9.27
CA GLN A 364 -6.87 8.74 -8.87
C GLN A 364 -7.64 9.32 -10.05
N VAL A 365 -8.90 8.90 -10.19
CA VAL A 365 -9.79 9.46 -11.21
C VAL A 365 -10.09 10.91 -10.88
N LEU A 366 -9.82 11.80 -11.84
CA LEU A 366 -10.12 13.22 -11.75
C LEU A 366 -11.35 13.53 -12.61
N LEU A 367 -12.47 13.91 -11.99
CA LEU A 367 -13.70 14.25 -12.70
C LEU A 367 -13.52 15.29 -13.83
N PRO A 368 -12.73 16.37 -13.66
CA PRO A 368 -12.43 17.29 -14.76
C PRO A 368 -11.74 16.61 -15.95
N GLY A 369 -10.85 15.64 -15.69
CA GLY A 369 -10.18 14.89 -16.75
C GLY A 369 -11.13 13.98 -17.53
N VAL A 370 -12.10 13.38 -16.86
CA VAL A 370 -13.16 12.58 -17.51
C VAL A 370 -13.99 13.48 -18.42
N ARG A 371 -14.39 14.66 -17.95
CA ARG A 371 -15.16 15.63 -18.74
C ARG A 371 -14.39 16.08 -19.97
N THR A 372 -13.13 16.50 -19.81
CA THR A 372 -12.26 16.91 -20.94
C THR A 372 -12.12 15.79 -21.98
N THR A 373 -11.98 14.55 -21.55
CA THR A 373 -11.90 13.37 -22.44
C THR A 373 -13.21 13.19 -23.20
N LEU A 374 -14.36 13.30 -22.51
CA LEU A 374 -15.68 13.17 -23.11
C LEU A 374 -15.92 14.29 -24.14
N ASP A 375 -15.60 15.53 -23.80
CA ASP A 375 -15.72 16.68 -24.71
C ASP A 375 -14.82 16.53 -25.94
N ALA A 376 -13.59 16.02 -25.76
CA ALA A 376 -12.67 15.74 -26.85
C ALA A 376 -13.19 14.64 -27.79
N ILE A 377 -13.75 13.56 -27.24
CA ILE A 377 -14.39 12.47 -28.03
C ILE A 377 -15.57 13.04 -28.82
N HIS A 378 -16.45 13.78 -28.16
CA HIS A 378 -17.60 14.42 -28.82
C HIS A 378 -17.16 15.32 -29.94
N ALA A 379 -16.16 16.17 -29.72
CA ALA A 379 -15.61 17.06 -30.76
C ALA A 379 -15.01 16.28 -31.94
N GLN A 380 -14.36 15.13 -31.72
CA GLN A 380 -13.87 14.28 -32.81
C GLN A 380 -14.99 13.62 -33.60
N LEU A 381 -16.03 13.16 -32.92
CA LEU A 381 -17.20 12.53 -33.56
C LEU A 381 -18.05 13.57 -34.33
N SER A 382 -18.11 14.78 -33.85
CA SER A 382 -18.87 15.90 -34.49
C SER A 382 -18.17 16.51 -35.70
N LYS A 383 -16.87 16.36 -35.88
CA LYS A 383 -16.11 16.82 -37.05
C LYS A 383 -16.47 16.14 -38.37
N GLY A 384 -17.26 15.08 -38.35
CA GLY A 384 -17.69 14.32 -39.52
C GLY A 384 -19.09 14.65 -40.02
N THR A 385 -19.82 15.58 -39.39
CA THR A 385 -21.21 15.92 -39.72
C THR A 385 -21.35 17.34 -40.25
N GLU A 386 -20.44 17.79 -41.11
CA GLU A 386 -20.82 18.84 -42.09
C GLU A 386 -21.69 18.16 -43.14
N VAL A 387 -22.99 18.23 -42.97
CA VAL A 387 -23.95 17.98 -44.06
C VAL A 387 -23.50 18.88 -45.18
N PRO A 388 -23.21 18.38 -46.41
CA PRO A 388 -22.90 19.21 -47.53
C PRO A 388 -24.13 20.10 -47.76
N THR A 389 -24.01 21.40 -47.54
CA THR A 389 -24.97 22.37 -47.96
C THR A 389 -25.14 22.15 -49.46
N ALA A 390 -26.33 21.76 -49.90
CA ALA A 390 -26.65 21.67 -51.30
C ALA A 390 -26.29 23.00 -51.96
N PRO A 391 -25.67 22.97 -53.16
CA PRO A 391 -25.32 24.20 -53.84
C PRO A 391 -26.61 25.01 -54.07
N GLU A 392 -26.60 26.28 -53.64
CA GLU A 392 -27.68 27.23 -53.94
C GLU A 392 -27.94 27.24 -55.44
N PRO A 393 -29.19 27.14 -55.88
CA PRO A 393 -29.51 27.27 -57.27
C PRO A 393 -29.11 28.69 -57.75
N PRO A 394 -28.58 28.84 -58.99
CA PRO A 394 -28.13 30.14 -59.51
C PRO A 394 -29.28 31.12 -59.51
N MET A 395 -29.04 32.31 -58.96
CA MET A 395 -29.97 33.44 -59.00
C MET A 395 -30.28 33.84 -60.46
N PRO A 396 -31.56 34.03 -60.80
CA PRO A 396 -31.90 34.57 -62.07
C PRO A 396 -31.54 36.09 -62.16
N PRO A 397 -31.18 36.63 -63.35
CA PRO A 397 -30.74 37.97 -63.48
C PRO A 397 -31.85 38.98 -63.22
N ASN A 398 -31.50 40.10 -62.59
CA ASN A 398 -32.36 41.29 -62.38
C ASN A 398 -33.06 41.73 -63.60
N GLY A 399 -34.38 41.84 -63.53
CA GLY A 399 -35.20 42.48 -64.59
C GLY A 399 -36.56 42.89 -64.06
N SER A 400 -36.63 44.19 -63.73
CA SER A 400 -37.76 45.11 -63.90
C SER A 400 -39.12 44.84 -63.28
N THR A 401 -39.43 45.71 -62.34
CA THR A 401 -40.75 46.29 -62.00
C THR A 401 -41.99 45.84 -62.75
N ARG A 402 -43.01 45.42 -61.98
CA ARG A 402 -44.35 46.04 -62.08
C ARG A 402 -45.30 45.59 -60.97
N THR A 403 -45.96 46.58 -60.42
CA THR A 403 -47.18 46.65 -59.62
C THR A 403 -48.33 45.74 -60.05
N GLY A 404 -49.07 45.23 -59.05
CA GLY A 404 -50.43 44.76 -59.30
C GLY A 404 -51.02 43.88 -58.19
N ASN A 405 -51.99 44.46 -57.49
CA ASN A 405 -52.96 43.85 -56.57
C ASN A 405 -53.61 42.55 -57.07
N SER A 406 -53.89 41.64 -56.25
CA SER A 406 -55.26 41.23 -55.82
C SER A 406 -55.30 39.86 -55.11
N THR A 407 -55.99 39.92 -54.00
CA THR A 407 -56.74 38.83 -53.32
C THR A 407 -57.14 37.67 -54.20
N GLU A 408 -56.92 36.45 -53.65
CA GLU A 408 -57.99 35.46 -53.49
C GLU A 408 -57.59 34.28 -52.61
N LYS A 409 -58.58 33.90 -51.80
CA LYS A 409 -58.64 32.72 -50.96
C LYS A 409 -58.78 31.45 -51.81
N ARG A 410 -58.30 30.31 -51.32
CA ARG A 410 -59.08 29.03 -51.17
C ARG A 410 -58.15 27.91 -50.65
N ASP A 411 -58.56 27.40 -49.52
CA ASP A 411 -58.96 26.04 -49.17
C ASP A 411 -57.95 24.91 -49.41
N GLY A 412 -57.36 24.36 -48.38
CA GLY A 412 -57.69 23.18 -47.69
C GLY A 412 -57.46 21.85 -48.44
N VAL A 413 -56.54 21.06 -47.93
CA VAL A 413 -56.73 19.60 -47.80
C VAL A 413 -55.76 19.07 -46.72
N ASP A 414 -56.35 18.48 -45.70
CA ASP A 414 -55.72 17.63 -44.71
C ASP A 414 -55.10 16.37 -45.33
N MET A 415 -53.89 16.03 -44.90
CA MET A 415 -53.53 14.64 -44.81
C MET A 415 -52.70 14.43 -43.54
N VAL A 416 -53.38 13.82 -42.57
CA VAL A 416 -52.87 13.29 -41.33
C VAL A 416 -52.00 12.06 -41.65
N GLY A 417 -50.75 12.09 -41.17
CA GLY A 417 -49.87 10.94 -41.10
C GLY A 417 -49.38 10.82 -39.69
N ALA A 418 -50.02 9.94 -38.91
CA ALA A 418 -49.71 9.65 -37.51
C ALA A 418 -48.33 9.00 -37.36
N ILE A 419 -47.51 9.59 -36.49
CA ILE A 419 -46.32 8.96 -35.92
C ILE A 419 -46.76 8.36 -34.58
N PRO A 420 -46.49 7.07 -34.27
CA PRO A 420 -46.93 6.48 -33.02
C PRO A 420 -46.07 6.97 -31.85
N ASP A 421 -46.74 7.53 -30.86
CA ASP A 421 -46.25 7.69 -29.49
C ASP A 421 -45.96 6.34 -28.86
N ASN A 422 -44.68 6.07 -28.62
CA ASN A 422 -44.24 5.15 -27.57
C ASN A 422 -42.75 5.31 -27.31
N LEU A 423 -42.36 6.32 -26.54
CA LEU A 423 -41.11 6.36 -25.80
C LEU A 423 -41.04 7.61 -24.88
N THR A 424 -42.18 7.89 -24.23
CA THR A 424 -42.20 8.82 -23.08
C THR A 424 -42.81 8.11 -21.89
N GLY A 425 -41.97 7.45 -21.12
CA GLY A 425 -42.44 6.82 -19.90
C GLY A 425 -41.27 6.19 -19.16
N GLN A 426 -40.70 6.93 -18.24
CA GLN A 426 -39.94 6.56 -17.05
C GLN A 426 -38.60 7.34 -16.89
N ILE A 427 -38.73 8.65 -16.75
CA ILE A 427 -37.83 9.37 -15.85
C ILE A 427 -38.72 10.10 -14.87
N ALA A 428 -39.24 9.34 -13.89
CA ALA A 428 -39.88 9.92 -12.73
C ALA A 428 -38.80 10.29 -11.71
N ALA A 429 -38.79 11.54 -11.40
CA ALA A 429 -38.19 12.23 -10.27
C ALA A 429 -37.89 11.37 -9.05
N ALA A 430 -36.62 11.17 -8.76
CA ALA A 430 -36.14 10.92 -7.41
C ALA A 430 -35.83 12.27 -6.77
N THR A 431 -36.83 12.88 -6.16
CA THR A 431 -36.71 14.02 -5.27
C THR A 431 -35.88 13.59 -4.06
N ALA A 432 -34.67 14.16 -3.96
CA ALA A 432 -33.83 14.06 -2.80
C ALA A 432 -34.54 14.66 -1.58
N LYS A 433 -34.76 13.86 -0.56
CA LYS A 433 -35.12 14.36 0.78
C LYS A 433 -33.89 14.96 1.42
N PRO A 434 -34.00 16.14 2.09
CA PRO A 434 -32.85 16.73 2.80
C PRO A 434 -32.55 15.87 4.04
N VAL A 435 -31.31 15.40 4.12
CA VAL A 435 -30.77 14.77 5.33
C VAL A 435 -30.55 15.88 6.35
N ARG A 436 -31.29 15.83 7.46
CA ARG A 436 -31.08 16.68 8.64
C ARG A 436 -29.66 16.44 9.18
N GLY A 437 -28.83 17.48 9.12
CA GLY A 437 -27.52 17.48 9.76
C GLY A 437 -27.68 17.38 11.27
N VAL A 438 -27.09 16.35 11.86
CA VAL A 438 -26.86 16.29 13.30
C VAL A 438 -25.59 17.06 13.57
N VAL A 439 -25.72 18.24 14.15
CA VAL A 439 -24.61 19.02 14.70
C VAL A 439 -24.21 18.33 16.01
N LEU A 440 -23.08 17.67 16.03
CA LEU A 440 -22.44 17.22 17.25
C LEU A 440 -21.52 18.35 17.74
N GLU A 441 -21.96 19.08 18.77
CA GLU A 441 -21.13 19.98 19.56
C GLU A 441 -20.07 19.16 20.30
N PHE A 442 -18.81 19.36 19.94
CA PHE A 442 -17.67 18.87 20.70
C PHE A 442 -17.29 19.91 21.75
N ALA A 443 -17.60 19.64 23.01
CA ALA A 443 -17.03 20.35 24.14
C ALA A 443 -15.54 20.03 24.30
N PRO A 444 -14.67 21.01 24.56
CA PRO A 444 -13.24 20.78 24.75
C PRO A 444 -12.96 20.07 26.06
N LYS A 445 -12.30 18.91 26.01
CA LYS A 445 -11.75 18.26 27.21
C LYS A 445 -10.52 19.01 27.69
N VAL A 446 -10.61 19.57 28.90
CA VAL A 446 -9.51 20.15 29.66
C VAL A 446 -8.51 19.06 30.05
N PRO A 447 -7.19 19.23 29.85
CA PRO A 447 -6.19 18.26 30.30
C PRO A 447 -5.98 18.36 31.81
N THR A 448 -6.21 17.29 32.53
CA THR A 448 -5.84 17.13 33.94
C THR A 448 -4.33 16.96 34.06
N THR A 449 -3.67 17.99 34.55
CA THR A 449 -2.28 17.97 35.01
C THR A 449 -2.16 17.09 36.25
N ARG A 450 -1.49 15.94 36.13
CA ARG A 450 -0.97 15.18 37.27
C ARG A 450 0.34 15.82 37.75
N ARG A 451 0.30 16.46 38.91
CA ARG A 451 1.49 16.79 39.69
C ARG A 451 2.24 15.52 40.08
N LYS A 452 3.49 15.43 39.70
CA LYS A 452 4.46 14.51 40.33
C LYS A 452 5.02 15.22 41.53
N GLU A 453 4.74 14.74 42.70
CA GLU A 453 5.49 15.04 43.92
C GLU A 453 6.82 14.31 43.86
N VAL A 454 7.88 15.09 43.97
CA VAL A 454 9.23 14.61 44.17
C VAL A 454 9.41 14.45 45.67
N LEU A 455 9.56 13.21 46.14
CA LEU A 455 10.10 12.92 47.47
C LEU A 455 11.60 12.78 47.32
N LEU A 456 12.29 13.79 47.83
CA LEU A 456 13.66 13.72 48.34
C LEU A 456 13.60 12.97 49.68
N ASN A 457 14.40 11.90 49.83
CA ASN A 457 15.13 11.65 51.08
C ASN A 457 16.06 10.42 50.94
N ALA A 458 17.29 10.66 51.35
CA ALA A 458 18.39 9.79 51.77
C ALA A 458 19.03 8.92 50.67
#